data_72563baf4875cae3b0b006ab210caf80
#
_entry.id   72563baf4875cae3b0b006ab210caf80
#
_cell.length_a   1.000
_cell.length_b   1.000
_cell.length_c   1.000
_cell.angle_alpha   90.00
_cell.angle_beta   90.00
_cell.angle_gamma   90.00
#
_symmetry.space_group_name_H-M   'P 1'
#
loop_
_entity.id
_entity.type
_entity.pdbx_description
1 polymer ?
#
loop_
_entity_poly.entity_id
_entity_poly.type
_entity_poly.pdbx_seq_one_letter_code
_entity_poly.pdbx_strand_id
1 'polypeptide(L)'
;MEFSYKITVFTPAYNRAHTLHNLYHSLQRQDFHNFEWLIVDDGSSDGTGELVKKWQTEENDFPIRYVFQENGGKCRAINRGLKLAEGELFFTVDSDDYLLDDALKTAAQWEASLPKDGTFCAISGNLGTAPGQTPNEALPEPHYDGTALDRYGVVKGERAFLFYTKVHRNYPYPVCQGERFMTEAVAWNRMAADGWRIRYYNKILTIYEYQPDGLTSAGDQLFWENLQGTGIFFREKAQFLHASPRKKLGMWYGYATEAANRLTDAQIAAYIGMPRLLVPPVRWIDRLVKFVKRKR
;
A
#
# COMPACT_ATOMS: atom_id res chain seq x y z
N MET A 1 0.08 10.98 22.94
CA MET A 1 0.54 12.03 22.04
C MET A 1 -0.71 12.69 21.47
N GLU A 2 -0.79 13.98 21.56
CA GLU A 2 -1.84 14.77 20.94
C GLU A 2 -1.41 15.03 19.48
N PHE A 3 -2.32 14.89 18.54
CA PHE A 3 -2.06 15.16 17.12
C PHE A 3 -2.33 16.63 16.82
N SER A 4 -1.50 17.27 15.99
CA SER A 4 -1.65 18.67 15.60
C SER A 4 -2.72 18.87 14.53
N TYR A 5 -2.98 17.82 13.72
CA TYR A 5 -3.92 17.83 12.62
C TYR A 5 -4.88 16.64 12.68
N LYS A 6 -6.03 16.78 12.03
CA LYS A 6 -6.95 15.64 11.84
C LYS A 6 -6.40 14.63 10.84
N ILE A 7 -5.80 15.11 9.75
CA ILE A 7 -5.31 14.25 8.67
C ILE A 7 -3.88 14.64 8.31
N THR A 8 -2.98 13.67 8.20
CA THR A 8 -1.77 13.76 7.38
C THR A 8 -2.10 13.19 6.01
N VAL A 9 -2.15 14.03 4.98
CA VAL A 9 -2.05 13.57 3.59
C VAL A 9 -0.58 13.26 3.34
N PHE A 10 -0.27 11.99 3.13
CA PHE A 10 1.09 11.50 2.96
C PHE A 10 1.33 11.09 1.51
N THR A 11 2.41 11.59 0.91
CA THR A 11 2.78 11.26 -0.47
C THR A 11 4.21 10.74 -0.54
N PRO A 12 4.41 9.46 -0.88
CA PRO A 12 5.72 8.97 -1.30
C PRO A 12 5.99 9.42 -2.74
N ALA A 13 7.12 10.09 -2.99
CA ALA A 13 7.47 10.59 -4.31
C ALA A 13 8.83 10.05 -4.77
N TYR A 14 8.93 9.67 -6.04
CA TYR A 14 10.18 9.35 -6.69
C TYR A 14 10.11 9.72 -8.18
N ASN A 15 10.82 10.78 -8.59
CA ASN A 15 10.80 11.33 -9.94
C ASN A 15 9.37 11.66 -10.43
N ARG A 16 8.68 12.57 -9.71
CA ARG A 16 7.27 12.92 -9.94
C ARG A 16 7.01 14.41 -10.16
N ALA A 17 8.05 15.17 -10.57
CA ALA A 17 7.87 16.59 -10.88
C ALA A 17 6.76 16.85 -11.91
N HIS A 18 6.52 15.90 -12.82
CA HIS A 18 5.55 16.03 -13.91
C HIS A 18 4.09 15.69 -13.52
N THR A 19 3.86 14.97 -12.42
CA THR A 19 2.51 14.56 -11.97
C THR A 19 2.06 15.23 -10.67
N LEU A 20 2.99 15.51 -9.77
CA LEU A 20 2.71 15.93 -8.39
C LEU A 20 1.86 17.23 -8.30
N HIS A 21 1.87 18.05 -9.35
CA HIS A 21 1.07 19.28 -9.42
C HIS A 21 -0.44 19.01 -9.42
N ASN A 22 -0.91 17.88 -9.95
CA ASN A 22 -2.33 17.51 -9.93
C ASN A 22 -2.79 17.31 -8.47
N LEU A 23 -2.00 16.60 -7.67
CA LEU A 23 -2.28 16.43 -6.25
C LEU A 23 -2.23 17.77 -5.50
N TYR A 24 -1.19 18.58 -5.73
CA TYR A 24 -1.08 19.92 -5.10
C TYR A 24 -2.33 20.76 -5.32
N HIS A 25 -2.76 20.92 -6.57
CA HIS A 25 -3.96 21.69 -6.88
C HIS A 25 -5.25 21.06 -6.30
N SER A 26 -5.33 19.74 -6.19
CA SER A 26 -6.47 19.09 -5.54
C SER A 26 -6.51 19.34 -4.04
N LEU A 27 -5.36 19.48 -3.38
CA LEU A 27 -5.27 19.86 -1.96
C LEU A 27 -5.65 21.32 -1.73
N GLN A 28 -5.29 22.23 -2.64
CA GLN A 28 -5.71 23.62 -2.58
C GLN A 28 -7.24 23.81 -2.72
N ARG A 29 -7.94 22.88 -3.38
CA ARG A 29 -9.40 22.93 -3.55
C ARG A 29 -10.17 22.26 -2.43
N GLN A 30 -9.51 21.64 -1.43
CA GLN A 30 -10.22 21.01 -0.31
C GLN A 30 -10.98 22.05 0.54
N ASP A 31 -12.22 21.74 0.90
CA ASP A 31 -13.04 22.52 1.80
C ASP A 31 -12.85 22.13 3.30
N PHE A 32 -11.76 21.46 3.60
CA PHE A 32 -11.36 21.02 4.93
C PHE A 32 -9.89 21.32 5.15
N HIS A 33 -9.53 22.16 6.14
CA HIS A 33 -8.17 22.72 6.29
C HIS A 33 -7.42 22.16 7.51
N ASN A 34 -8.02 21.26 8.31
CA ASN A 34 -7.33 20.64 9.44
C ASN A 34 -6.50 19.43 8.99
N PHE A 35 -5.54 19.68 8.09
CA PHE A 35 -4.61 18.66 7.60
C PHE A 35 -3.22 19.26 7.32
N GLU A 36 -2.21 18.39 7.27
CA GLU A 36 -0.89 18.66 6.71
C GLU A 36 -0.66 17.84 5.45
N TRP A 37 0.16 18.33 4.52
CA TRP A 37 0.70 17.53 3.42
C TRP A 37 2.15 17.16 3.67
N LEU A 38 2.42 15.89 3.95
CA LEU A 38 3.75 15.34 4.21
C LEU A 38 4.25 14.57 2.98
N ILE A 39 5.31 15.06 2.35
CA ILE A 39 5.95 14.44 1.20
C ILE A 39 7.26 13.81 1.65
N VAL A 40 7.44 12.51 1.41
CA VAL A 40 8.74 11.84 1.52
C VAL A 40 9.24 11.54 0.12
N ASP A 41 10.26 12.28 -0.28
CA ASP A 41 10.97 12.10 -1.55
C ASP A 41 11.99 10.97 -1.41
N ASP A 42 11.77 9.89 -2.10
CA ASP A 42 12.57 8.66 -2.05
C ASP A 42 13.73 8.71 -3.07
N GLY A 43 14.46 9.83 -3.11
CA GLY A 43 15.68 9.96 -3.89
C GLY A 43 15.47 10.48 -5.31
N SER A 44 14.55 11.41 -5.54
CA SER A 44 14.31 12.02 -6.85
C SER A 44 15.51 12.82 -7.37
N SER A 45 15.63 12.85 -8.70
CA SER A 45 16.65 13.60 -9.43
C SER A 45 16.08 14.45 -10.58
N ASP A 46 14.76 14.54 -10.70
CA ASP A 46 14.03 15.17 -11.81
C ASP A 46 13.51 16.58 -11.50
N GLY A 47 13.89 17.18 -10.38
CA GLY A 47 13.37 18.47 -9.94
C GLY A 47 12.15 18.40 -9.01
N THR A 48 11.72 17.19 -8.57
CA THR A 48 10.62 17.04 -7.60
C THR A 48 10.84 17.87 -6.34
N GLY A 49 12.06 17.82 -5.77
CA GLY A 49 12.37 18.55 -4.54
C GLY A 49 12.33 20.08 -4.70
N GLU A 50 12.83 20.61 -5.83
CA GLU A 50 12.77 22.03 -6.15
C GLU A 50 11.33 22.50 -6.31
N LEU A 51 10.50 21.71 -6.97
CA LEU A 51 9.07 21.99 -7.14
C LEU A 51 8.35 22.10 -5.79
N VAL A 52 8.56 21.15 -4.90
CA VAL A 52 7.92 21.16 -3.58
C VAL A 52 8.41 22.34 -2.73
N LYS A 53 9.73 22.65 -2.76
CA LYS A 53 10.28 23.82 -2.05
C LYS A 53 9.68 25.12 -2.55
N LYS A 54 9.39 25.25 -3.85
CA LYS A 54 8.68 26.40 -4.40
C LYS A 54 7.29 26.52 -3.78
N TRP A 55 6.50 25.44 -3.74
CA TRP A 55 5.15 25.46 -3.13
C TRP A 55 5.17 25.78 -1.62
N GLN A 56 6.24 25.40 -0.91
CA GLN A 56 6.39 25.78 0.51
C GLN A 56 6.54 27.29 0.72
N THR A 57 6.93 28.07 -0.32
CA THR A 57 7.02 29.53 -0.29
C THR A 57 5.76 30.24 -0.78
N GLU A 58 4.83 29.50 -1.36
CA GLU A 58 3.53 30.03 -1.81
C GLU A 58 2.56 30.12 -0.63
N GLU A 59 1.51 30.93 -0.77
CA GLU A 59 0.44 31.02 0.23
C GLU A 59 -0.44 29.76 0.13
N ASN A 60 -0.52 29.01 1.22
CA ASN A 60 -1.30 27.77 1.31
C ASN A 60 -2.11 27.76 2.61
N ASP A 61 -3.34 27.26 2.56
CA ASP A 61 -4.21 27.08 3.73
C ASP A 61 -3.83 25.86 4.58
N PHE A 62 -2.75 25.15 4.22
CA PHE A 62 -2.24 23.98 4.91
C PHE A 62 -0.71 23.93 4.86
N PRO A 63 -0.05 23.37 5.87
CA PRO A 63 1.41 23.22 5.85
C PRO A 63 1.85 22.12 4.90
N ILE A 64 2.92 22.40 4.14
CA ILE A 64 3.62 21.44 3.29
C ILE A 64 4.95 21.09 3.96
N ARG A 65 5.14 19.79 4.26
CA ARG A 65 6.37 19.28 4.85
C ARG A 65 7.06 18.36 3.84
N TYR A 66 8.33 18.62 3.59
CA TYR A 66 9.13 17.88 2.63
C TYR A 66 10.34 17.23 3.32
N VAL A 67 10.56 15.97 3.05
CA VAL A 67 11.66 15.19 3.61
C VAL A 67 12.28 14.35 2.51
N PHE A 68 13.57 14.56 2.24
CA PHE A 68 14.35 13.74 1.31
C PHE A 68 14.96 12.52 2.01
N GLN A 69 15.02 11.39 1.30
CA GLN A 69 15.80 10.20 1.69
C GLN A 69 16.48 9.57 0.48
N GLU A 70 17.49 8.74 0.71
CA GLU A 70 18.04 7.88 -0.34
C GLU A 70 16.99 6.86 -0.79
N ASN A 71 16.97 6.57 -2.11
CA ASN A 71 15.97 5.69 -2.70
C ASN A 71 15.98 4.30 -2.05
N GLY A 72 14.89 4.00 -1.38
CA GLY A 72 14.70 2.75 -0.64
C GLY A 72 13.41 2.03 -0.98
N GLY A 73 12.55 2.62 -1.80
CA GLY A 73 11.24 2.11 -2.20
C GLY A 73 10.08 2.62 -1.35
N LYS A 74 8.88 2.60 -1.93
CA LYS A 74 7.64 3.19 -1.38
C LYS A 74 7.40 2.82 0.08
N CYS A 75 7.55 1.56 0.48
CA CYS A 75 7.27 1.14 1.85
C CYS A 75 8.27 1.70 2.89
N ARG A 76 9.53 1.99 2.50
CA ARG A 76 10.45 2.70 3.39
C ARG A 76 10.05 4.17 3.53
N ALA A 77 9.59 4.80 2.45
CA ALA A 77 9.04 6.15 2.50
C ALA A 77 7.81 6.21 3.41
N ILE A 78 6.88 5.23 3.31
CA ILE A 78 5.71 5.14 4.20
C ILE A 78 6.16 4.96 5.67
N ASN A 79 7.09 4.05 5.97
CA ASN A 79 7.62 3.88 7.32
C ASN A 79 8.20 5.18 7.90
N ARG A 80 8.86 5.99 7.06
CA ARG A 80 9.38 7.30 7.47
C ARG A 80 8.25 8.30 7.67
N GLY A 81 7.30 8.35 6.74
CA GLY A 81 6.11 9.20 6.83
C GLY A 81 5.31 8.94 8.10
N LEU A 82 5.06 7.69 8.45
CA LEU A 82 4.37 7.29 9.67
C LEU A 82 5.06 7.82 10.95
N LYS A 83 6.39 7.84 11.00
CA LYS A 83 7.14 8.39 12.13
C LYS A 83 7.00 9.92 12.24
N LEU A 84 6.89 10.59 11.10
CA LEU A 84 6.88 12.05 11.00
C LEU A 84 5.47 12.66 10.99
N ALA A 85 4.44 11.87 10.67
CA ALA A 85 3.05 12.33 10.58
C ALA A 85 2.58 12.97 11.88
N GLU A 86 1.87 14.09 11.78
CA GLU A 86 1.28 14.83 12.89
C GLU A 86 -0.26 14.81 12.88
N GLY A 87 -0.86 14.13 11.88
CA GLY A 87 -2.30 13.91 11.78
C GLY A 87 -2.77 12.65 12.49
N GLU A 88 -3.96 12.71 13.06
CA GLU A 88 -4.63 11.57 13.71
C GLU A 88 -4.88 10.44 12.70
N LEU A 89 -5.27 10.79 11.48
CA LEU A 89 -5.42 9.89 10.34
C LEU A 89 -4.24 10.04 9.38
N PHE A 90 -3.76 8.93 8.87
CA PHE A 90 -2.70 8.85 7.88
C PHE A 90 -3.30 8.41 6.55
N PHE A 91 -3.34 9.31 5.60
CA PHE A 91 -3.90 9.09 4.27
C PHE A 91 -2.79 9.03 3.23
N THR A 92 -2.42 7.83 2.79
CA THR A 92 -1.47 7.68 1.67
C THR A 92 -2.18 8.01 0.37
N VAL A 93 -1.67 9.01 -0.34
CA VAL A 93 -2.09 9.40 -1.69
C VAL A 93 -0.85 9.37 -2.58
N ASP A 94 -0.90 8.58 -3.64
CA ASP A 94 0.22 8.42 -4.56
C ASP A 94 0.47 9.73 -5.34
N SER A 95 1.71 9.95 -5.75
CA SER A 95 2.18 11.20 -6.33
C SER A 95 1.67 11.48 -7.75
N ASP A 96 0.98 10.53 -8.33
CA ASP A 96 0.31 10.56 -9.63
C ASP A 96 -1.23 10.57 -9.53
N ASP A 97 -1.76 10.56 -8.29
CA ASP A 97 -3.18 10.62 -8.00
C ASP A 97 -3.61 12.02 -7.55
N TYR A 98 -4.93 12.26 -7.49
CA TYR A 98 -5.49 13.50 -6.93
C TYR A 98 -6.81 13.26 -6.19
N LEU A 99 -7.15 14.16 -5.26
CA LEU A 99 -8.36 14.07 -4.44
C LEU A 99 -9.56 14.75 -5.10
N LEU A 100 -10.76 14.24 -4.84
CA LEU A 100 -12.00 15.00 -5.07
C LEU A 100 -12.10 16.14 -4.06
N ASP A 101 -12.74 17.24 -4.44
CA ASP A 101 -12.71 18.51 -3.69
C ASP A 101 -13.30 18.40 -2.25
N ASP A 102 -14.18 17.43 -1.99
CA ASP A 102 -14.75 17.16 -0.68
C ASP A 102 -14.17 15.91 0.03
N ALA A 103 -13.06 15.36 -0.46
CA ALA A 103 -12.52 14.10 0.02
C ALA A 103 -12.12 14.13 1.50
N LEU A 104 -11.38 15.15 1.93
CA LEU A 104 -10.89 15.25 3.31
C LEU A 104 -12.01 15.52 4.30
N LYS A 105 -12.98 16.37 3.95
CA LYS A 105 -14.18 16.61 4.75
C LYS A 105 -15.02 15.35 4.91
N THR A 106 -15.27 14.63 3.80
CA THR A 106 -15.99 13.36 3.80
C THR A 106 -15.28 12.35 4.71
N ALA A 107 -13.96 12.21 4.61
CA ALA A 107 -13.18 11.32 5.45
C ALA A 107 -13.27 11.68 6.94
N ALA A 108 -13.17 12.96 7.30
CA ALA A 108 -13.33 13.42 8.68
C ALA A 108 -14.74 13.12 9.24
N GLN A 109 -15.80 13.28 8.42
CA GLN A 109 -17.16 12.94 8.80
C GLN A 109 -17.36 11.43 9.00
N TRP A 110 -16.76 10.59 8.13
CA TRP A 110 -16.83 9.15 8.27
C TRP A 110 -16.13 8.66 9.54
N GLU A 111 -14.93 9.19 9.82
CA GLU A 111 -14.23 8.86 11.06
C GLU A 111 -15.04 9.26 12.30
N ALA A 112 -15.67 10.45 12.30
CA ALA A 112 -16.50 10.90 13.41
C ALA A 112 -17.73 10.00 13.65
N SER A 113 -18.19 9.27 12.62
CA SER A 113 -19.32 8.32 12.69
C SER A 113 -18.93 6.93 13.18
N LEU A 114 -17.63 6.64 13.36
CA LEU A 114 -17.18 5.34 13.85
C LEU A 114 -17.63 5.10 15.30
N PRO A 115 -17.97 3.85 15.66
CA PRO A 115 -18.11 3.47 17.06
C PRO A 115 -16.83 3.80 17.85
N LYS A 116 -17.01 4.33 19.06
CA LYS A 116 -15.86 4.68 19.93
C LYS A 116 -15.39 3.49 20.79
N ASP A 117 -15.51 2.26 20.27
CA ASP A 117 -15.16 1.00 20.92
C ASP A 117 -13.69 0.60 20.77
N GLY A 118 -12.91 1.36 19.99
CA GLY A 118 -11.49 1.12 19.77
C GLY A 118 -11.18 -0.07 18.86
N THR A 119 -12.15 -0.60 18.12
CA THR A 119 -11.95 -1.77 17.24
C THR A 119 -11.58 -1.41 15.80
N PHE A 120 -11.78 -0.17 15.40
CA PHE A 120 -11.46 0.29 14.04
C PHE A 120 -10.03 0.84 13.94
N CYS A 121 -9.32 0.45 12.87
CA CYS A 121 -8.03 1.01 12.52
C CYS A 121 -8.07 2.00 11.35
N ALA A 122 -9.14 1.97 10.54
CA ALA A 122 -9.24 2.79 9.35
C ALA A 122 -10.68 3.01 8.88
N ILE A 123 -10.82 4.02 8.03
CA ILE A 123 -11.94 4.19 7.10
C ILE A 123 -11.42 4.04 5.66
N SER A 124 -12.29 3.68 4.73
CA SER A 124 -11.89 3.49 3.33
C SER A 124 -12.98 3.95 2.37
N GLY A 125 -12.58 4.69 1.34
CA GLY A 125 -13.38 5.01 0.17
C GLY A 125 -12.90 4.29 -1.08
N ASN A 126 -13.55 4.53 -2.22
CA ASN A 126 -13.10 4.03 -3.51
C ASN A 126 -11.99 4.90 -4.10
N LEU A 127 -11.11 4.29 -4.89
CA LEU A 127 -10.44 4.96 -5.97
C LEU A 127 -11.34 4.97 -7.21
N GLY A 128 -11.24 6.03 -8.01
CA GLY A 128 -11.96 6.19 -9.27
C GLY A 128 -11.03 6.47 -10.42
N THR A 129 -11.50 6.25 -11.65
CA THR A 129 -10.82 6.64 -12.91
C THR A 129 -11.22 8.03 -13.36
N ALA A 130 -12.37 8.52 -12.86
CA ALA A 130 -12.88 9.88 -13.05
C ALA A 130 -13.92 10.17 -11.95
N PRO A 131 -14.33 11.43 -11.74
CA PRO A 131 -15.43 11.76 -10.85
C PRO A 131 -16.68 10.94 -11.17
N GLY A 132 -17.20 10.21 -10.15
CA GLY A 132 -18.37 9.32 -10.29
C GLY A 132 -18.10 7.99 -11.02
N GLN A 133 -16.88 7.68 -11.44
CA GLN A 133 -16.52 6.45 -12.14
C GLN A 133 -15.50 5.64 -11.32
N THR A 134 -15.86 4.42 -10.96
CA THR A 134 -14.96 3.46 -10.30
C THR A 134 -15.16 2.07 -10.88
N PRO A 135 -14.08 1.27 -11.06
CA PRO A 135 -14.20 -0.13 -11.44
C PRO A 135 -14.59 -1.04 -10.28
N ASN A 136 -14.70 -0.49 -9.06
CA ASN A 136 -14.99 -1.27 -7.87
C ASN A 136 -16.43 -1.77 -7.85
N GLU A 137 -16.62 -3.01 -7.40
CA GLU A 137 -17.95 -3.52 -7.08
C GLU A 137 -18.53 -2.78 -5.86
N ALA A 138 -19.83 -2.45 -5.90
CA ALA A 138 -20.51 -1.80 -4.79
C ALA A 138 -20.58 -2.74 -3.58
N LEU A 139 -20.32 -2.17 -2.42
CA LEU A 139 -20.52 -2.82 -1.11
C LEU A 139 -21.93 -2.51 -0.58
N PRO A 140 -22.42 -3.25 0.43
CA PRO A 140 -23.67 -2.93 1.11
C PRO A 140 -23.69 -1.47 1.62
N GLU A 141 -24.86 -0.83 1.50
CA GLU A 141 -25.10 0.52 1.97
C GLU A 141 -25.66 0.51 3.41
N PRO A 142 -25.39 1.55 4.22
CA PRO A 142 -24.61 2.76 3.93
C PRO A 142 -23.10 2.54 4.00
N HIS A 143 -22.61 1.44 4.54
CA HIS A 143 -21.21 1.06 4.66
C HIS A 143 -21.06 -0.44 4.93
N TYR A 144 -19.86 -0.95 4.75
CA TYR A 144 -19.46 -2.31 5.12
C TYR A 144 -18.37 -2.27 6.19
N ASP A 145 -18.59 -2.94 7.33
CA ASP A 145 -17.62 -3.07 8.41
C ASP A 145 -16.93 -4.44 8.32
N GLY A 146 -15.69 -4.44 7.92
CA GLY A 146 -14.89 -5.65 7.74
C GLY A 146 -13.44 -5.48 8.19
N THR A 147 -12.58 -6.32 7.67
CA THR A 147 -11.13 -6.30 7.88
C THR A 147 -10.39 -6.11 6.56
N ALA A 148 -9.07 -5.88 6.61
CA ALA A 148 -8.28 -5.82 5.37
C ALA A 148 -8.20 -7.18 4.65
N LEU A 149 -8.48 -8.31 5.32
CA LEU A 149 -8.52 -9.64 4.70
C LEU A 149 -9.74 -9.84 3.81
N ASP A 150 -10.81 -9.07 4.01
CA ASP A 150 -12.02 -9.13 3.17
C ASP A 150 -11.77 -8.72 1.71
N ARG A 151 -10.63 -8.05 1.43
CA ARG A 151 -10.16 -7.76 0.06
C ARG A 151 -9.93 -9.02 -0.78
N TYR A 152 -9.72 -10.16 -0.14
CA TYR A 152 -9.55 -11.44 -0.86
C TYR A 152 -10.87 -12.14 -1.18
N GLY A 153 -11.99 -11.49 -0.91
CA GLY A 153 -13.33 -12.04 -1.14
C GLY A 153 -14.38 -10.96 -1.43
N VAL A 154 -14.81 -10.24 -0.41
CA VAL A 154 -15.96 -9.31 -0.46
C VAL A 154 -15.57 -7.93 -1.01
N VAL A 155 -14.47 -7.34 -0.51
CA VAL A 155 -14.04 -5.98 -0.87
C VAL A 155 -13.09 -6.06 -2.05
N LYS A 156 -13.60 -5.83 -3.26
CA LYS A 156 -12.80 -5.87 -4.49
C LYS A 156 -12.42 -4.46 -4.96
N GLY A 157 -11.37 -4.41 -5.81
CA GLY A 157 -10.89 -3.20 -6.45
C GLY A 157 -9.95 -2.36 -5.59
N GLU A 158 -9.54 -1.22 -6.13
CA GLU A 158 -8.59 -0.31 -5.51
C GLU A 158 -9.31 0.65 -4.56
N ARG A 159 -8.70 0.88 -3.39
CA ARG A 159 -9.32 1.63 -2.30
C ARG A 159 -8.39 2.67 -1.70
N ALA A 160 -8.95 3.82 -1.38
CA ALA A 160 -8.31 4.84 -0.56
C ALA A 160 -8.47 4.49 0.92
N PHE A 161 -7.36 4.39 1.66
CA PHE A 161 -7.35 4.06 3.08
C PHE A 161 -6.83 5.21 3.91
N LEU A 162 -7.58 5.57 4.95
CA LEU A 162 -7.13 6.48 5.99
C LEU A 162 -7.04 5.69 7.30
N PHE A 163 -5.82 5.34 7.68
CA PHE A 163 -5.55 4.61 8.92
C PHE A 163 -5.37 5.57 10.09
N TYR A 164 -5.82 5.18 11.29
CA TYR A 164 -5.36 5.85 12.49
C TYR A 164 -3.84 5.75 12.60
N THR A 165 -3.16 6.88 12.58
CA THR A 165 -1.69 6.99 12.63
C THR A 165 -1.11 6.20 13.80
N LYS A 166 -1.76 6.29 14.97
CA LYS A 166 -1.36 5.56 16.18
C LYS A 166 -1.37 4.04 15.99
N VAL A 167 -2.37 3.51 15.27
CA VAL A 167 -2.46 2.07 15.00
C VAL A 167 -1.44 1.68 13.94
N HIS A 168 -1.39 2.39 12.81
CA HIS A 168 -0.51 2.06 11.69
C HIS A 168 0.98 2.05 12.08
N ARG A 169 1.41 2.93 12.98
CA ARG A 169 2.77 2.96 13.52
C ARG A 169 3.22 1.64 14.16
N ASN A 170 2.29 0.83 14.67
CA ASN A 170 2.61 -0.47 15.28
C ASN A 170 2.80 -1.59 14.25
N TYR A 171 2.51 -1.32 12.97
CA TYR A 171 2.60 -2.28 11.87
C TYR A 171 3.54 -1.78 10.77
N PRO A 172 4.84 -1.61 11.06
CA PRO A 172 5.79 -1.14 10.06
C PRO A 172 5.95 -2.16 8.92
N TYR A 173 6.17 -1.65 7.72
CA TYR A 173 6.47 -2.48 6.57
C TYR A 173 7.85 -3.13 6.73
N PRO A 174 7.98 -4.45 6.48
CA PRO A 174 9.26 -5.12 6.49
C PRO A 174 10.25 -4.47 5.51
N VAL A 175 11.48 -4.27 5.97
CA VAL A 175 12.57 -3.78 5.13
C VAL A 175 13.49 -4.94 4.79
N CYS A 176 13.48 -5.37 3.53
CA CYS A 176 14.34 -6.43 3.03
C CYS A 176 15.63 -5.84 2.46
N GLN A 177 16.79 -6.45 2.80
CA GLN A 177 18.07 -5.97 2.31
C GLN A 177 18.19 -6.20 0.80
N GLY A 178 18.57 -5.14 0.07
CA GLY A 178 18.72 -5.19 -1.40
C GLY A 178 17.41 -5.14 -2.19
N GLU A 179 16.23 -5.13 -1.52
CA GLU A 179 14.92 -5.03 -2.15
C GLU A 179 14.30 -3.65 -1.90
N ARG A 180 13.57 -3.15 -2.90
CA ARG A 180 12.91 -1.84 -2.86
C ARG A 180 11.38 -1.93 -2.91
N PHE A 181 10.83 -3.11 -3.11
CA PHE A 181 9.40 -3.32 -3.15
C PHE A 181 8.92 -4.23 -2.02
N MET A 182 7.84 -3.81 -1.39
CA MET A 182 7.01 -4.56 -0.47
C MET A 182 5.56 -4.15 -0.74
N THR A 183 4.65 -5.11 -0.83
CA THR A 183 3.23 -4.75 -0.95
C THR A 183 2.69 -4.19 0.36
N GLU A 184 1.93 -3.11 0.28
CA GLU A 184 1.26 -2.49 1.44
C GLU A 184 0.31 -3.46 2.14
N ALA A 185 -0.19 -4.45 1.43
CA ALA A 185 -1.02 -5.52 1.97
C ALA A 185 -0.42 -6.26 3.17
N VAL A 186 0.90 -6.27 3.33
CA VAL A 186 1.55 -6.95 4.48
C VAL A 186 1.14 -6.29 5.81
N ALA A 187 1.25 -4.97 5.92
CA ALA A 187 0.85 -4.26 7.14
C ALA A 187 -0.67 -4.37 7.38
N TRP A 188 -1.47 -4.21 6.33
CA TRP A 188 -2.92 -4.29 6.43
C TRP A 188 -3.42 -5.68 6.84
N ASN A 189 -2.81 -6.73 6.30
CA ASN A 189 -3.15 -8.12 6.67
C ASN A 189 -2.78 -8.43 8.13
N ARG A 190 -1.66 -7.88 8.62
CA ARG A 190 -1.26 -8.02 10.04
C ARG A 190 -2.25 -7.32 10.97
N MET A 191 -2.68 -6.08 10.65
CA MET A 191 -3.74 -5.40 11.39
C MET A 191 -5.01 -6.25 11.44
N ALA A 192 -5.44 -6.80 10.31
CA ALA A 192 -6.62 -7.64 10.24
C ALA A 192 -6.48 -8.94 11.05
N ALA A 193 -5.29 -9.56 11.05
CA ALA A 193 -5.01 -10.75 11.86
C ALA A 193 -5.08 -10.49 13.37
N ASP A 194 -4.78 -9.25 13.78
CA ASP A 194 -4.92 -8.80 15.18
C ASP A 194 -6.34 -8.28 15.50
N GLY A 195 -7.28 -8.45 14.57
CA GLY A 195 -8.71 -8.15 14.79
C GLY A 195 -9.12 -6.70 14.48
N TRP A 196 -8.22 -5.87 13.94
CA TRP A 196 -8.56 -4.52 13.55
C TRP A 196 -9.56 -4.49 12.39
N ARG A 197 -10.58 -3.62 12.50
CA ARG A 197 -11.65 -3.43 11.54
C ARG A 197 -11.42 -2.17 10.70
N ILE A 198 -12.03 -2.17 9.53
CA ILE A 198 -12.06 -1.04 8.59
C ILE A 198 -13.52 -0.82 8.20
N ARG A 199 -13.97 0.43 8.21
CA ARG A 199 -15.27 0.79 7.63
C ARG A 199 -15.09 1.24 6.19
N TYR A 200 -15.76 0.57 5.28
CA TYR A 200 -15.69 0.77 3.84
C TYR A 200 -16.92 1.49 3.33
N TYR A 201 -16.72 2.49 2.49
CA TYR A 201 -17.78 3.25 1.83
C TYR A 201 -17.63 3.18 0.31
N ASN A 202 -18.75 3.38 -0.42
CA ASN A 202 -18.76 3.32 -1.88
C ASN A 202 -18.32 4.63 -2.56
N LYS A 203 -18.29 5.75 -1.82
CA LYS A 203 -17.91 7.05 -2.39
C LYS A 203 -16.43 7.09 -2.77
N ILE A 204 -16.15 7.70 -3.92
CA ILE A 204 -14.79 7.95 -4.41
C ILE A 204 -14.18 9.10 -3.61
N LEU A 205 -12.94 8.93 -3.14
CA LEU A 205 -12.15 9.98 -2.49
C LEU A 205 -10.99 10.44 -3.38
N THR A 206 -10.39 9.51 -4.13
CA THR A 206 -9.17 9.72 -4.91
C THR A 206 -9.40 9.26 -6.34
N ILE A 207 -8.89 10.02 -7.30
CA ILE A 207 -8.81 9.62 -8.71
C ILE A 207 -7.38 9.20 -8.98
N TYR A 208 -7.21 8.01 -9.54
CA TYR A 208 -5.90 7.52 -9.97
C TYR A 208 -5.72 7.73 -11.48
N GLU A 209 -4.48 8.11 -11.84
CA GLU A 209 -4.08 8.24 -13.23
C GLU A 209 -3.01 7.19 -13.54
N TYR A 210 -3.31 6.30 -14.50
CA TYR A 210 -2.34 5.28 -14.92
C TYR A 210 -1.11 5.93 -15.55
N GLN A 211 0.06 5.65 -14.95
CA GLN A 211 1.35 6.09 -15.48
C GLN A 211 2.12 4.91 -16.07
N PRO A 212 2.68 5.04 -17.28
CA PRO A 212 3.47 3.96 -17.91
C PRO A 212 4.70 3.55 -17.10
N ASP A 213 5.26 4.47 -16.31
CA ASP A 213 6.42 4.28 -15.42
C ASP A 213 6.03 4.01 -13.96
N GLY A 214 4.72 3.85 -13.68
CA GLY A 214 4.19 3.55 -12.35
C GLY A 214 4.46 2.11 -11.90
N LEU A 215 4.41 1.87 -10.59
CA LEU A 215 4.59 0.53 -10.02
C LEU A 215 3.54 -0.47 -10.54
N THR A 216 2.32 -0.02 -10.79
CA THR A 216 1.24 -0.86 -11.33
C THR A 216 1.57 -1.42 -12.71
N SER A 217 2.30 -0.65 -13.54
CA SER A 217 2.69 -1.10 -14.89
C SER A 217 3.68 -2.27 -14.88
N ALA A 218 4.50 -2.39 -13.84
CA ALA A 218 5.45 -3.49 -13.69
C ALA A 218 4.77 -4.81 -13.25
N GLY A 219 3.51 -4.76 -12.78
CA GLY A 219 2.68 -5.93 -12.49
C GLY A 219 3.36 -6.98 -11.61
N ASP A 220 3.18 -8.27 -11.97
CA ASP A 220 3.74 -9.39 -11.22
C ASP A 220 5.28 -9.41 -11.18
N GLN A 221 5.96 -8.72 -12.11
CA GLN A 221 7.42 -8.65 -12.14
C GLN A 221 7.98 -8.04 -10.86
N LEU A 222 7.32 -7.03 -10.28
CA LEU A 222 7.72 -6.43 -9.00
C LEU A 222 7.85 -7.47 -7.87
N PHE A 223 6.91 -8.39 -7.79
CA PHE A 223 6.95 -9.46 -6.80
C PHE A 223 8.15 -10.37 -7.01
N TRP A 224 8.40 -10.75 -8.26
CA TRP A 224 9.48 -11.69 -8.59
C TRP A 224 10.87 -11.06 -8.57
N GLU A 225 10.99 -9.78 -8.69
CA GLU A 225 12.25 -9.05 -8.47
C GLU A 225 12.60 -8.89 -6.99
N ASN A 226 11.59 -8.95 -6.09
CA ASN A 226 11.71 -8.72 -4.66
C ASN A 226 11.29 -9.97 -3.87
N LEU A 227 12.10 -11.04 -3.97
CA LEU A 227 11.73 -12.38 -3.52
C LEU A 227 11.55 -12.52 -2.01
N GLN A 228 12.34 -11.83 -1.19
CA GLN A 228 12.20 -11.90 0.27
C GLN A 228 10.87 -11.29 0.71
N GLY A 229 10.56 -10.10 0.22
CA GLY A 229 9.28 -9.43 0.49
C GLY A 229 8.09 -10.22 -0.01
N THR A 230 8.18 -10.78 -1.20
CA THR A 230 7.16 -11.65 -1.79
C THR A 230 6.94 -12.92 -0.97
N GLY A 231 8.02 -13.53 -0.48
CA GLY A 231 7.93 -14.70 0.41
C GLY A 231 7.22 -14.37 1.71
N ILE A 232 7.55 -13.24 2.34
CA ILE A 232 6.86 -12.75 3.56
C ILE A 232 5.36 -12.59 3.28
N PHE A 233 5.00 -11.87 2.21
CA PHE A 233 3.62 -11.62 1.85
C PHE A 233 2.82 -12.91 1.63
N PHE A 234 3.33 -13.84 0.81
CA PHE A 234 2.62 -15.07 0.51
C PHE A 234 2.48 -15.97 1.74
N ARG A 235 3.54 -16.09 2.55
CA ARG A 235 3.51 -16.86 3.79
C ARG A 235 2.46 -16.36 4.75
N GLU A 236 2.48 -15.04 5.04
CA GLU A 236 1.56 -14.41 5.98
C GLU A 236 0.12 -14.45 5.45
N LYS A 237 -0.09 -14.15 4.17
CA LYS A 237 -1.41 -14.28 3.53
C LYS A 237 -1.96 -15.69 3.65
N ALA A 238 -1.15 -16.73 3.39
CA ALA A 238 -1.59 -18.11 3.50
C ALA A 238 -1.90 -18.53 4.95
N GLN A 239 -1.20 -17.95 5.92
CA GLN A 239 -1.45 -18.13 7.34
C GLN A 239 -2.75 -17.47 7.77
N PHE A 240 -2.93 -16.18 7.49
CA PHE A 240 -4.08 -15.39 7.94
C PHE A 240 -5.39 -15.78 7.26
N LEU A 241 -5.33 -16.27 6.01
CA LEU A 241 -6.49 -16.82 5.29
C LEU A 241 -6.72 -18.30 5.57
N HIS A 242 -6.01 -18.92 6.50
CA HIS A 242 -6.12 -20.33 6.83
C HIS A 242 -6.07 -21.24 5.59
N ALA A 243 -5.10 -20.97 4.68
CA ALA A 243 -4.99 -21.66 3.41
C ALA A 243 -4.88 -23.18 3.61
N SER A 244 -5.66 -23.93 2.82
CA SER A 244 -5.63 -25.40 2.87
C SER A 244 -4.23 -25.95 2.50
N PRO A 245 -3.87 -27.16 2.92
CA PRO A 245 -2.58 -27.80 2.58
C PRO A 245 -2.30 -27.78 1.06
N ARG A 246 -3.32 -28.04 0.25
CA ARG A 246 -3.22 -27.98 -1.22
C ARG A 246 -2.85 -26.60 -1.73
N LYS A 247 -3.47 -25.54 -1.19
CA LYS A 247 -3.15 -24.16 -1.56
C LYS A 247 -1.73 -23.78 -1.13
N LYS A 248 -1.30 -24.20 0.08
CA LYS A 248 0.08 -23.98 0.56
C LYS A 248 1.10 -24.68 -0.33
N LEU A 249 0.86 -25.93 -0.72
CA LEU A 249 1.74 -26.66 -1.65
C LEU A 249 1.86 -25.96 -3.00
N GLY A 250 0.75 -25.50 -3.58
CA GLY A 250 0.77 -24.72 -4.83
C GLY A 250 1.57 -23.44 -4.72
N MET A 251 1.40 -22.69 -3.62
CA MET A 251 2.16 -21.48 -3.33
C MET A 251 3.66 -21.77 -3.17
N TRP A 252 4.03 -22.80 -2.42
CA TRP A 252 5.42 -23.23 -2.24
C TRP A 252 6.06 -23.62 -3.58
N TYR A 253 5.33 -24.40 -4.40
CA TYR A 253 5.80 -24.80 -5.73
C TYR A 253 6.06 -23.56 -6.61
N GLY A 254 5.07 -22.68 -6.75
CA GLY A 254 5.21 -21.46 -7.56
C GLY A 254 6.38 -20.59 -7.11
N TYR A 255 6.46 -20.31 -5.79
CA TYR A 255 7.56 -19.50 -5.26
C TYR A 255 8.94 -20.16 -5.45
N ALA A 256 9.06 -21.46 -5.14
CA ALA A 256 10.35 -22.15 -5.24
C ALA A 256 10.83 -22.28 -6.70
N THR A 257 9.92 -22.38 -7.68
CA THR A 257 10.28 -22.45 -9.11
C THR A 257 10.77 -21.10 -9.64
N GLU A 258 10.12 -20.00 -9.25
CA GLU A 258 10.54 -18.65 -9.63
C GLU A 258 11.88 -18.24 -8.97
N ALA A 259 12.06 -18.62 -7.71
CA ALA A 259 13.25 -18.29 -6.94
C ALA A 259 14.46 -19.23 -7.24
N ALA A 260 14.27 -20.33 -7.98
CA ALA A 260 15.24 -21.42 -8.10
C ALA A 260 16.65 -21.04 -8.56
N ASN A 261 16.78 -20.02 -9.41
CA ASN A 261 18.05 -19.59 -9.97
C ASN A 261 18.68 -18.39 -9.24
N ARG A 262 17.98 -17.84 -8.24
CA ARG A 262 18.38 -16.61 -7.54
C ARG A 262 18.59 -16.79 -6.05
N LEU A 263 17.99 -17.81 -5.45
CA LEU A 263 18.07 -18.10 -4.02
C LEU A 263 18.59 -19.51 -3.75
N THR A 264 19.26 -19.66 -2.62
CA THR A 264 19.62 -20.97 -2.07
C THR A 264 18.37 -21.68 -1.52
N ASP A 265 18.43 -23.01 -1.40
CA ASP A 265 17.33 -23.81 -0.80
C ASP A 265 16.99 -23.34 0.63
N ALA A 266 17.98 -22.91 1.39
CA ALA A 266 17.78 -22.37 2.73
C ALA A 266 17.00 -21.04 2.72
N GLN A 267 17.31 -20.14 1.78
CA GLN A 267 16.61 -18.86 1.61
C GLN A 267 15.17 -19.08 1.12
N ILE A 268 14.98 -19.95 0.11
CA ILE A 268 13.63 -20.32 -0.36
C ILE A 268 12.78 -20.81 0.81
N ALA A 269 13.29 -21.79 1.58
CA ALA A 269 12.58 -22.35 2.72
C ALA A 269 12.23 -21.27 3.77
N ALA A 270 13.20 -20.42 4.12
CA ALA A 270 13.02 -19.38 5.14
C ALA A 270 12.01 -18.31 4.71
N TYR A 271 12.09 -17.81 3.47
CA TYR A 271 11.25 -16.70 3.02
C TYR A 271 9.78 -17.10 2.88
N ILE A 272 9.51 -18.26 2.24
CA ILE A 272 8.13 -18.72 2.02
C ILE A 272 7.56 -19.56 3.17
N GLY A 273 8.38 -19.94 4.18
CA GLY A 273 7.95 -20.80 5.28
C GLY A 273 7.72 -22.27 4.86
N MET A 274 8.49 -22.75 3.88
CA MET A 274 8.44 -24.11 3.38
C MET A 274 9.45 -24.99 4.15
N PRO A 275 9.12 -26.27 4.50
CA PRO A 275 10.11 -27.17 5.03
C PRO A 275 11.31 -27.34 4.08
N ARG A 276 12.53 -27.11 4.56
CA ARG A 276 13.75 -27.12 3.71
C ARG A 276 13.92 -28.39 2.90
N LEU A 277 13.55 -29.53 3.46
CA LEU A 277 13.64 -30.85 2.80
C LEU A 277 12.74 -30.97 1.57
N LEU A 278 11.71 -30.12 1.44
CA LEU A 278 10.79 -30.12 0.28
C LEU A 278 11.30 -29.25 -0.88
N VAL A 279 12.32 -28.40 -0.68
CA VAL A 279 12.80 -27.51 -1.75
C VAL A 279 13.46 -28.31 -2.89
N PRO A 280 14.43 -29.24 -2.65
CA PRO A 280 15.05 -30.02 -3.73
C PRO A 280 14.07 -30.82 -4.57
N PRO A 281 13.09 -31.58 -3.99
CA PRO A 281 12.06 -32.27 -4.78
C PRO A 281 11.26 -31.34 -5.68
N VAL A 282 10.84 -30.18 -5.19
CA VAL A 282 10.08 -29.19 -5.98
C VAL A 282 10.90 -28.69 -7.17
N ARG A 283 12.16 -28.34 -6.97
CA ARG A 283 13.08 -27.92 -8.06
C ARG A 283 13.31 -29.03 -9.10
N TRP A 284 13.39 -30.27 -8.66
CA TRP A 284 13.54 -31.41 -9.57
C TRP A 284 12.27 -31.62 -10.42
N ILE A 285 11.09 -31.59 -9.82
CA ILE A 285 9.80 -31.65 -10.53
C ILE A 285 9.70 -30.52 -11.57
N ASP A 286 10.05 -29.29 -11.21
CA ASP A 286 10.03 -28.16 -12.15
C ASP A 286 10.94 -28.40 -13.37
N ARG A 287 12.14 -28.89 -13.13
CA ARG A 287 13.08 -29.25 -14.23
C ARG A 287 12.48 -30.31 -15.17
N LEU A 288 11.84 -31.33 -14.62
CA LEU A 288 11.15 -32.37 -15.41
C LEU A 288 10.00 -31.78 -16.23
N VAL A 289 9.15 -30.95 -15.62
CA VAL A 289 8.03 -30.29 -16.29
C VAL A 289 8.52 -29.40 -17.44
N LYS A 290 9.57 -28.61 -17.21
CA LYS A 290 10.19 -27.76 -18.24
C LYS A 290 10.83 -28.57 -19.38
N PHE A 291 11.47 -29.69 -19.04
CA PHE A 291 12.04 -30.61 -20.04
C PHE A 291 10.97 -31.24 -20.95
N VAL A 292 9.85 -31.70 -20.37
CA VAL A 292 8.73 -32.28 -21.13
C VAL A 292 8.06 -31.22 -22.02
N LYS A 293 7.87 -29.98 -21.50
CA LYS A 293 7.28 -28.88 -22.30
C LYS A 293 8.16 -28.42 -23.47
N ARG A 294 9.47 -28.54 -23.37
CA ARG A 294 10.41 -28.22 -24.47
C ARG A 294 10.45 -29.26 -25.58
N LYS A 295 9.95 -30.46 -25.33
CA LYS A 295 9.90 -31.55 -26.32
C LYS A 295 8.55 -31.63 -27.07
N ARG A 296 7.58 -30.86 -26.66
CA ARG A 296 6.29 -30.65 -27.35
C ARG A 296 6.29 -29.34 -28.13
#